data_505b7164c4fcf94de4f8a0d70fe90676
#
_entry.id   505b7164c4fcf94de4f8a0d70fe90676
#
_cell.length_a   1.000
_cell.length_b   1.000
_cell.length_c   1.000
_cell.angle_alpha   90.00
_cell.angle_beta   90.00
_cell.angle_gamma   90.00
#
_symmetry.space_group_name_H-M   'P 1'
#
loop_
_entity.id
_entity.type
_entity.pdbx_description
1 polymer ?
#
loop_
_entity_poly.entity_id
_entity_poly.type
_entity_poly.pdbx_seq_one_letter_code
_entity_poly.pdbx_strand_id
1 'polypeptide(L)'
;MAREYAFLTTWLLEAERERVWEAIHDSEAWPSWWRGVERVVVVEPGDEDGLGQLGRYTWRSKLPYELEFDMRTTRVERPLVLEGQASGELAGTGRWRLFEQERVTAVTYEWNVATTRPWMNLLAPIARPIFEWNHDWVMGRGATGIASLLGCALLGSD
;
A
#
# COMPACT_ATOMS: atom_id res chain seq x y z
N MET A 1 7.32 11.94 -21.01
CA MET A 1 8.26 11.36 -20.05
C MET A 1 7.54 11.07 -18.76
N ALA A 2 7.62 9.83 -18.28
CA ALA A 2 7.00 9.42 -17.04
C ALA A 2 7.65 10.11 -15.84
N ARG A 3 6.86 10.46 -14.84
CA ARG A 3 7.35 11.04 -13.59
C ARG A 3 7.38 9.98 -12.51
N GLU A 4 8.51 9.87 -11.87
CA GLU A 4 8.77 8.88 -10.83
C GLU A 4 8.55 9.47 -9.44
N TYR A 5 7.99 8.64 -8.56
CA TYR A 5 7.77 8.94 -7.15
C TYR A 5 8.38 7.82 -6.32
N ALA A 6 9.11 8.20 -5.28
CA ALA A 6 9.69 7.26 -4.34
C ALA A 6 9.20 7.64 -2.93
N PHE A 7 8.38 6.77 -2.34
CA PHE A 7 7.83 7.00 -1.01
C PHE A 7 8.30 5.91 -0.06
N LEU A 8 8.57 6.30 1.17
CA LEU A 8 8.84 5.38 2.26
C LEU A 8 7.91 5.75 3.42
N THR A 9 7.11 4.80 3.85
CA THR A 9 6.18 4.97 4.97
C THR A 9 6.55 3.99 6.06
N THR A 10 6.45 4.43 7.32
CA THR A 10 6.70 3.60 8.49
C THR A 10 5.50 3.67 9.44
N TRP A 11 5.01 2.51 9.86
CA TRP A 11 3.99 2.40 10.91
C TRP A 11 4.60 1.66 12.09
N LEU A 12 4.34 2.12 13.31
CA LEU A 12 4.71 1.42 14.54
C LEU A 12 3.45 0.99 15.26
N LEU A 13 3.25 -0.33 15.33
CA LEU A 13 2.03 -0.93 15.88
C LEU A 13 2.37 -1.80 17.09
N GLU A 14 1.64 -1.62 18.18
CA GLU A 14 1.79 -2.47 19.38
C GLU A 14 1.00 -3.76 19.16
N ALA A 15 1.48 -4.59 18.26
CA ALA A 15 0.88 -5.86 17.88
C ALA A 15 1.95 -6.84 17.39
N GLU A 16 1.66 -8.12 17.50
CA GLU A 16 2.54 -9.17 17.00
C GLU A 16 2.61 -9.13 15.47
N ARG A 17 3.79 -9.41 14.95
CA ARG A 17 4.07 -9.36 13.51
C ARG A 17 3.13 -10.24 12.68
N GLU A 18 2.81 -11.44 13.17
CA GLU A 18 1.90 -12.33 12.43
C GLU A 18 0.52 -11.71 12.23
N ARG A 19 -0.01 -11.03 13.23
CA ARG A 19 -1.31 -10.36 13.12
C ARG A 19 -1.27 -9.21 12.11
N VAL A 20 -0.17 -8.46 12.14
CA VAL A 20 0.03 -7.35 11.19
C VAL A 20 0.19 -7.90 9.78
N TRP A 21 0.96 -8.98 9.63
CA TRP A 21 1.14 -9.65 8.35
C TRP A 21 -0.19 -10.09 7.75
N GLU A 22 -1.02 -10.77 8.52
CA GLU A 22 -2.32 -11.25 8.05
C GLU A 22 -3.19 -10.11 7.51
N ALA A 23 -3.22 -8.97 8.21
CA ALA A 23 -3.99 -7.82 7.78
C ALA A 23 -3.47 -7.23 6.45
N ILE A 24 -2.16 -7.14 6.29
CA ILE A 24 -1.53 -6.60 5.07
C ILE A 24 -1.64 -7.58 3.91
N HIS A 25 -1.41 -8.85 4.16
CA HIS A 25 -1.43 -9.90 3.14
C HIS A 25 -2.84 -10.12 2.55
N ASP A 26 -3.88 -10.01 3.36
CA ASP A 26 -5.27 -10.14 2.91
C ASP A 26 -5.77 -8.83 2.32
N SER A 27 -5.29 -8.51 1.12
CA SER A 27 -5.61 -7.24 0.47
C SER A 27 -7.08 -7.10 0.06
N GLU A 28 -7.79 -8.20 -0.15
CA GLU A 28 -9.22 -8.14 -0.45
C GLU A 28 -10.04 -7.55 0.70
N ALA A 29 -9.53 -7.66 1.92
CA ALA A 29 -10.20 -7.10 3.09
C ALA A 29 -9.84 -5.63 3.35
N TRP A 30 -8.86 -5.07 2.64
CA TRP A 30 -8.42 -3.68 2.85
C TRP A 30 -9.56 -2.66 2.81
N PRO A 31 -10.53 -2.74 1.88
CA PRO A 31 -11.62 -1.76 1.88
C PRO A 31 -12.41 -1.70 3.18
N SER A 32 -12.40 -2.78 3.97
CA SER A 32 -13.13 -2.84 5.24
C SER A 32 -12.45 -2.06 6.37
N TRP A 33 -11.15 -1.81 6.27
CA TRP A 33 -10.41 -1.13 7.35
C TRP A 33 -9.50 0.02 6.87
N TRP A 34 -9.19 0.09 5.59
CA TRP A 34 -8.28 1.12 5.06
C TRP A 34 -9.08 2.16 4.27
N ARG A 35 -9.33 3.28 4.90
CA ARG A 35 -10.04 4.38 4.24
C ARG A 35 -9.19 4.94 3.11
N GLY A 36 -9.73 4.94 1.91
CA GLY A 36 -9.03 5.30 0.69
C GLY A 36 -8.92 4.14 -0.28
N VAL A 37 -8.97 2.90 0.21
CA VAL A 37 -9.07 1.73 -0.64
C VAL A 37 -10.56 1.48 -0.89
N GLU A 38 -11.00 1.76 -2.11
CA GLU A 38 -12.39 1.62 -2.51
C GLU A 38 -12.75 0.17 -2.79
N ARG A 39 -11.87 -0.51 -3.54
CA ARG A 39 -12.10 -1.87 -3.99
C ARG A 39 -10.80 -2.58 -4.30
N VAL A 40 -10.76 -3.86 -3.96
CA VAL A 40 -9.69 -4.77 -4.36
C VAL A 40 -10.34 -6.03 -4.92
N VAL A 41 -9.99 -6.37 -6.17
CA VAL A 41 -10.50 -7.55 -6.85
C VAL A 41 -9.33 -8.43 -7.24
N VAL A 42 -9.37 -9.70 -6.86
CA VAL A 42 -8.38 -10.68 -7.32
C VAL A 42 -8.76 -11.10 -8.73
N VAL A 43 -7.92 -10.77 -9.70
CA VAL A 43 -8.11 -11.08 -11.12
C VAL A 43 -7.57 -12.47 -11.44
N GLU A 44 -6.40 -12.77 -10.89
CA GLU A 44 -5.78 -14.10 -11.01
C GLU A 44 -5.34 -14.54 -9.61
N PRO A 45 -5.78 -15.69 -9.12
CA PRO A 45 -5.31 -16.21 -7.84
C PRO A 45 -3.83 -16.60 -7.97
N GLY A 46 -3.06 -16.38 -6.91
CA GLY A 46 -1.70 -16.86 -6.84
C GLY A 46 -1.66 -18.30 -6.30
N ASP A 47 -0.48 -18.70 -5.84
CA ASP A 47 -0.33 -19.96 -5.13
C ASP A 47 -0.91 -19.85 -3.70
N GLU A 48 -0.65 -20.83 -2.85
CA GLU A 48 -1.18 -20.87 -1.48
C GLU A 48 -0.76 -19.67 -0.64
N ASP A 49 0.43 -19.11 -0.91
CA ASP A 49 0.96 -17.95 -0.21
C ASP A 49 0.62 -16.62 -0.90
N GLY A 50 -0.05 -16.69 -2.04
CA GLY A 50 -0.41 -15.53 -2.84
C GLY A 50 0.65 -15.09 -3.83
N LEU A 51 1.75 -15.86 -3.99
CA LEU A 51 2.76 -15.55 -5.00
C LEU A 51 2.16 -15.66 -6.39
N GLY A 52 2.35 -14.63 -7.22
CA GLY A 52 1.79 -14.58 -8.56
C GLY A 52 0.36 -14.04 -8.62
N GLN A 53 -0.26 -13.74 -7.48
CA GLN A 53 -1.61 -13.18 -7.47
C GLN A 53 -1.61 -11.83 -8.21
N LEU A 54 -2.63 -11.64 -9.05
CA LEU A 54 -2.88 -10.35 -9.70
C LEU A 54 -4.14 -9.75 -9.10
N GLY A 55 -3.98 -8.63 -8.41
CA GLY A 55 -5.08 -7.89 -7.82
C GLY A 55 -5.28 -6.56 -8.52
N ARG A 56 -6.53 -6.14 -8.66
CA ARG A 56 -6.87 -4.82 -9.19
C ARG A 56 -7.35 -3.95 -8.05
N TYR A 57 -6.67 -2.82 -7.86
CA TYR A 57 -6.88 -1.91 -6.74
C TYR A 57 -7.47 -0.60 -7.24
N THR A 58 -8.57 -0.18 -6.61
CA THR A 58 -9.18 1.13 -6.86
C THR A 58 -9.03 1.96 -5.59
N TRP A 59 -8.35 3.09 -5.71
CA TRP A 59 -8.09 4.01 -4.62
C TRP A 59 -8.89 5.29 -4.83
N ARG A 60 -9.54 5.75 -3.78
CA ARG A 60 -10.26 7.02 -3.78
C ARG A 60 -9.93 7.78 -2.51
N SER A 61 -9.31 8.93 -2.68
CA SER A 61 -8.88 9.78 -1.59
C SER A 61 -9.65 11.09 -1.60
N LYS A 62 -9.05 12.15 -1.10
CA LYS A 62 -9.62 13.50 -1.18
C LYS A 62 -9.47 14.15 -2.55
N LEU A 63 -8.72 13.53 -3.45
CA LEU A 63 -8.60 14.01 -4.81
C LEU A 63 -9.89 13.70 -5.60
N PRO A 64 -10.22 14.53 -6.63
CA PRO A 64 -11.49 14.39 -7.35
C PRO A 64 -11.49 13.28 -8.41
N TYR A 65 -10.66 12.27 -8.27
CA TYR A 65 -10.60 11.15 -9.21
C TYR A 65 -10.22 9.87 -8.50
N GLU A 66 -10.58 8.74 -9.10
CA GLU A 66 -10.15 7.42 -8.65
C GLU A 66 -8.86 7.04 -9.35
N LEU A 67 -8.03 6.29 -8.66
CA LEU A 67 -6.80 5.73 -9.20
C LEU A 67 -6.94 4.22 -9.22
N GLU A 68 -6.82 3.61 -10.40
CA GLU A 68 -6.92 2.16 -10.57
C GLU A 68 -5.63 1.61 -11.17
N PHE A 69 -5.11 0.56 -10.57
CA PHE A 69 -3.93 -0.13 -11.07
C PHE A 69 -3.92 -1.58 -10.62
N ASP A 70 -3.15 -2.39 -11.31
CA ASP A 70 -2.98 -3.79 -10.98
C ASP A 70 -1.67 -4.00 -10.23
N MET A 71 -1.67 -4.97 -9.31
CA MET A 71 -0.48 -5.40 -8.58
C MET A 71 -0.31 -6.90 -8.75
N ARG A 72 0.86 -7.29 -9.22
CA ARG A 72 1.26 -8.71 -9.23
C ARG A 72 2.21 -8.96 -8.08
N THR A 73 1.86 -9.91 -7.22
CA THR A 73 2.72 -10.30 -6.10
C THR A 73 3.92 -11.08 -6.64
N THR A 74 5.13 -10.55 -6.40
CA THR A 74 6.38 -11.08 -6.93
C THR A 74 7.24 -11.75 -5.89
N ARG A 75 7.01 -11.49 -4.60
CA ARG A 75 7.76 -12.09 -3.50
C ARG A 75 6.92 -12.18 -2.25
N VAL A 76 6.92 -13.34 -1.63
CA VAL A 76 6.25 -13.57 -0.34
C VAL A 76 7.22 -14.31 0.58
N GLU A 77 7.64 -13.67 1.66
CA GLU A 77 8.45 -14.27 2.72
C GLU A 77 7.73 -14.01 4.04
N ARG A 78 6.78 -14.87 4.35
CA ARG A 78 5.93 -14.73 5.54
C ARG A 78 6.75 -14.87 6.82
N PRO A 79 6.61 -14.02 7.82
CA PRO A 79 5.81 -12.79 7.86
C PRO A 79 6.68 -11.54 7.72
N LEU A 80 7.68 -11.57 6.86
CA LEU A 80 8.75 -10.57 6.81
C LEU A 80 8.66 -9.62 5.63
N VAL A 81 8.38 -10.16 4.43
CA VAL A 81 8.47 -9.38 3.17
C VAL A 81 7.34 -9.75 2.24
N LEU A 82 6.72 -8.71 1.66
CA LEU A 82 5.73 -8.86 0.61
C LEU A 82 6.01 -7.81 -0.46
N GLU A 83 6.31 -8.26 -1.67
CA GLU A 83 6.61 -7.38 -2.79
C GLU A 83 5.64 -7.58 -3.94
N GLY A 84 5.38 -6.51 -4.66
CA GLY A 84 4.55 -6.55 -5.85
C GLY A 84 5.02 -5.58 -6.92
N GLN A 85 4.55 -5.82 -8.12
CA GLN A 85 4.79 -4.97 -9.29
C GLN A 85 3.48 -4.35 -9.74
N ALA A 86 3.46 -3.03 -9.84
CA ALA A 86 2.30 -2.26 -10.27
C ALA A 86 2.32 -2.08 -11.78
N SER A 87 1.13 -2.09 -12.38
CA SER A 87 0.92 -1.78 -13.80
C SER A 87 -0.44 -1.09 -13.97
N GLY A 88 -0.63 -0.43 -15.11
CA GLY A 88 -1.83 0.33 -15.39
C GLY A 88 -1.58 1.83 -15.24
N GLU A 89 -2.40 2.53 -14.45
CA GLU A 89 -2.26 3.98 -14.25
C GLU A 89 -1.00 4.34 -13.46
N LEU A 90 -0.48 3.40 -12.67
CA LEU A 90 0.83 3.49 -12.03
C LEU A 90 1.66 2.29 -12.45
N ALA A 91 2.95 2.48 -12.61
CA ALA A 91 3.89 1.41 -12.93
C ALA A 91 5.09 1.50 -12.01
N GLY A 92 5.49 0.39 -11.43
CA GLY A 92 6.62 0.35 -10.52
C GLY A 92 6.54 -0.79 -9.52
N THR A 93 7.07 -0.58 -8.32
CA THR A 93 7.17 -1.63 -7.31
C THR A 93 6.69 -1.15 -5.95
N GLY A 94 6.15 -2.08 -5.16
CA GLY A 94 5.80 -1.87 -3.77
C GLY A 94 6.40 -2.97 -2.92
N ARG A 95 6.90 -2.63 -1.75
CA ARG A 95 7.50 -3.58 -0.82
C ARG A 95 7.12 -3.29 0.60
N TRP A 96 6.49 -4.28 1.23
CA TRP A 96 6.21 -4.28 2.66
C TRP A 96 7.30 -5.07 3.37
N ARG A 97 7.80 -4.52 4.47
CA ARG A 97 8.70 -5.22 5.39
C ARG A 97 8.22 -5.04 6.81
N LEU A 98 8.26 -6.11 7.59
CA LEU A 98 7.78 -6.15 8.97
C LEU A 98 8.92 -6.59 9.90
N PHE A 99 9.15 -5.78 10.93
CA PHE A 99 10.16 -6.03 11.95
C PHE A 99 9.47 -6.02 13.31
N GLU A 100 9.75 -7.02 14.14
CA GLU A 100 9.16 -7.10 15.47
C GLU A 100 10.23 -7.06 16.54
N GLN A 101 9.97 -6.26 17.58
CA GLN A 101 10.76 -6.22 18.79
C GLN A 101 9.83 -5.89 19.97
N GLU A 102 9.84 -6.75 21.00
CA GLU A 102 9.08 -6.54 22.24
C GLU A 102 7.60 -6.20 22.01
N ARG A 103 6.92 -6.98 21.16
CA ARG A 103 5.51 -6.83 20.82
C ARG A 103 5.17 -5.57 20.02
N VAL A 104 6.18 -4.89 19.52
CA VAL A 104 5.98 -3.77 18.60
C VAL A 104 6.43 -4.22 17.23
N THR A 105 5.58 -4.05 16.25
CA THR A 105 5.90 -4.30 14.85
C THR A 105 6.10 -2.98 14.13
N ALA A 106 7.28 -2.82 13.55
CA ALA A 106 7.56 -1.74 12.62
C ALA A 106 7.27 -2.24 11.22
N VAL A 107 6.40 -1.54 10.52
CA VAL A 107 6.04 -1.83 9.14
C VAL A 107 6.63 -0.74 8.27
N THR A 108 7.41 -1.12 7.27
CA THR A 108 7.86 -0.17 6.25
C THR A 108 7.22 -0.51 4.93
N TYR A 109 6.82 0.50 4.18
CA TYR A 109 6.31 0.36 2.82
C TYR A 109 7.09 1.26 1.89
N GLU A 110 7.80 0.62 0.95
CA GLU A 110 8.50 1.32 -0.11
C GLU A 110 7.62 1.31 -1.35
N TRP A 111 7.29 2.48 -1.85
CA TRP A 111 6.42 2.64 -3.01
C TRP A 111 7.14 3.48 -4.06
N ASN A 112 7.69 2.79 -5.08
CA ASN A 112 8.47 3.41 -6.14
C ASN A 112 7.72 3.25 -7.45
N VAL A 113 7.05 4.30 -7.89
CA VAL A 113 6.13 4.22 -9.02
C VAL A 113 6.28 5.44 -9.94
N ALA A 114 5.88 5.25 -11.18
CA ALA A 114 5.74 6.30 -12.17
C ALA A 114 4.28 6.39 -12.61
N THR A 115 3.80 7.61 -12.82
CA THR A 115 2.48 7.82 -13.38
C THR A 115 2.53 7.61 -14.90
N THR A 116 1.50 6.95 -15.42
CA THR A 116 1.40 6.68 -16.87
C THR A 116 0.39 7.58 -17.57
N ARG A 117 -0.43 8.32 -16.81
CA ARG A 117 -1.40 9.26 -17.39
C ARG A 117 -0.68 10.50 -17.94
N PRO A 118 -0.88 10.86 -19.23
CA PRO A 118 -0.18 12.02 -19.83
C PRO A 118 -0.42 13.33 -19.09
N TRP A 119 -1.65 13.59 -18.62
CA TRP A 119 -1.96 14.84 -17.93
C TRP A 119 -1.25 14.93 -16.57
N MET A 120 -1.08 13.82 -15.87
CA MET A 120 -0.35 13.78 -14.60
C MET A 120 1.13 14.09 -14.82
N ASN A 121 1.70 13.56 -15.90
CA ASN A 121 3.11 13.80 -16.25
C ASN A 121 3.32 15.24 -16.68
N LEU A 122 2.39 15.79 -17.45
CA LEU A 122 2.48 17.17 -17.92
C LEU A 122 2.42 18.18 -16.78
N LEU A 123 1.56 17.92 -15.78
CA LEU A 123 1.35 18.81 -14.64
C LEU A 123 2.23 18.46 -13.42
N ALA A 124 3.19 17.55 -13.58
CA ALA A 124 3.99 17.04 -12.46
C ALA A 124 4.64 18.11 -11.59
N PRO A 125 5.21 19.22 -12.10
CA PRO A 125 5.79 20.25 -11.24
C PRO A 125 4.78 20.88 -10.26
N ILE A 126 3.51 20.97 -10.68
CA ILE A 126 2.44 21.52 -9.86
C ILE A 126 1.77 20.41 -9.05
N ALA A 127 1.62 19.24 -9.64
CA ALA A 127 0.90 18.12 -9.05
C ALA A 127 1.71 17.33 -8.02
N ARG A 128 3.06 17.38 -8.09
CA ARG A 128 3.91 16.60 -7.19
C ARG A 128 3.61 16.83 -5.70
N PRO A 129 3.54 18.06 -5.18
CA PRO A 129 3.20 18.26 -3.77
C PRO A 129 1.82 17.71 -3.41
N ILE A 130 0.87 17.76 -4.34
CA ILE A 130 -0.48 17.25 -4.15
C ILE A 130 -0.46 15.72 -4.04
N PHE A 131 0.31 15.04 -4.90
CA PHE A 131 0.44 13.59 -4.86
C PHE A 131 1.17 13.13 -3.61
N GLU A 132 2.20 13.84 -3.18
CA GLU A 132 2.91 13.54 -1.94
C GLU A 132 1.98 13.68 -0.73
N TRP A 133 1.25 14.78 -0.66
CA TRP A 133 0.27 15.00 0.39
C TRP A 133 -0.81 13.91 0.38
N ASN A 134 -1.30 13.56 -0.81
CA ASN A 134 -2.32 12.52 -0.96
C ASN A 134 -1.82 11.15 -0.52
N HIS A 135 -0.59 10.81 -0.88
CA HIS A 135 0.04 9.58 -0.45
C HIS A 135 0.14 9.52 1.07
N ASP A 136 0.61 10.60 1.70
CA ASP A 136 0.73 10.68 3.15
C ASP A 136 -0.64 10.54 3.83
N TRP A 137 -1.67 11.18 3.27
CA TRP A 137 -3.02 11.06 3.78
C TRP A 137 -3.51 9.60 3.71
N VAL A 138 -3.35 8.95 2.58
CA VAL A 138 -3.78 7.56 2.35
C VAL A 138 -3.04 6.61 3.31
N MET A 139 -1.73 6.78 3.43
CA MET A 139 -0.91 5.91 4.31
C MET A 139 -1.23 6.16 5.79
N GLY A 140 -1.51 7.39 6.17
CA GLY A 140 -1.96 7.71 7.53
C GLY A 140 -3.30 7.06 7.87
N ARG A 141 -4.22 7.01 6.91
CA ARG A 141 -5.50 6.31 7.09
C ARG A 141 -5.30 4.80 7.21
N GLY A 142 -4.34 4.25 6.49
CA GLY A 142 -3.96 2.84 6.62
C GLY A 142 -3.43 2.52 8.02
N ALA A 143 -2.57 3.36 8.55
CA ALA A 143 -2.02 3.20 9.90
C ALA A 143 -3.13 3.19 10.95
N THR A 144 -4.03 4.16 10.91
CA THR A 144 -5.16 4.26 11.82
C THR A 144 -6.11 3.08 11.65
N GLY A 145 -6.37 2.70 10.40
CA GLY A 145 -7.27 1.58 10.09
C GLY A 145 -6.78 0.24 10.59
N ILE A 146 -5.51 -0.08 10.39
CA ILE A 146 -4.95 -1.35 10.84
C ILE A 146 -4.86 -1.40 12.37
N ALA A 147 -4.50 -0.30 13.01
CA ALA A 147 -4.47 -0.24 14.47
C ALA A 147 -5.87 -0.51 15.05
N SER A 148 -6.90 0.10 14.47
CA SER A 148 -8.28 -0.13 14.87
C SER A 148 -8.72 -1.58 14.63
N LEU A 149 -8.39 -2.14 13.47
CA LEU A 149 -8.69 -3.54 13.14
C LEU A 149 -8.10 -4.51 14.14
N LEU A 150 -6.84 -4.29 14.52
CA LEU A 150 -6.12 -5.18 15.44
C LEU A 150 -6.40 -4.87 16.91
N GLY A 151 -7.10 -3.77 17.20
CA GLY A 151 -7.35 -3.34 18.56
C GLY A 151 -6.07 -3.01 19.32
N CYS A 152 -5.08 -2.44 18.63
CA CYS A 152 -3.79 -2.13 19.22
C CYS A 152 -3.49 -0.62 19.16
N ALA A 153 -2.47 -0.20 19.91
CA ALA A 153 -2.01 1.17 19.87
C ALA A 153 -1.18 1.42 18.60
N LEU A 154 -1.41 2.57 17.97
CA LEU A 154 -0.54 3.10 16.93
C LEU A 154 0.49 3.99 17.61
N LEU A 155 1.74 3.55 17.67
CA LEU A 155 2.80 4.25 18.39
C LEU A 155 3.48 5.33 17.54
N GLY A 156 3.34 5.24 16.24
CA GLY A 156 3.88 6.22 15.31
C GLY A 156 3.51 5.88 13.88
N SER A 157 3.42 6.93 13.06
CA SER A 157 3.27 6.77 11.62
C SER A 157 3.95 7.95 10.93
N ASP A 158 4.69 7.62 9.84
CA ASP A 158 5.49 8.62 9.14
C ASP A 158 5.26 8.54 7.63
#